data_642202801210c69f9d330df45e19d1c9
#
_entry.id   642202801210c69f9d330df45e19d1c9
#
_cell.length_a   1.000
_cell.length_b   1.000
_cell.length_c   1.000
_cell.angle_alpha   90.00
_cell.angle_beta   90.00
_cell.angle_gamma   90.00
#
_symmetry.space_group_name_H-M   'P 1'
#
loop_
_entity.id
_entity.type
_entity.pdbx_description
1 polymer ?
#
loop_
_entity_poly.entity_id
_entity_poly.type
_entity_poly.pdbx_seq_one_letter_code
_entity_poly.pdbx_strand_id
1 'polypeptide(L)'
;MGDILNTDQRNAANGFFDFLFSSEKELIISGPGGVGKTFLMSYLIDRIIPEYENACALLGKPSVYTTVTMTATTNKAAEVLSVATNRPTQTIHSYLGLVVYDDYSTGKSILKKTNDWRVHQNEIIFIDEASMINSELFKLIHEGTKNCKIVYVGDHCQLAPVLEPLSPVYKKNFPFYELLEPMRNNGQPALQAICNQLRETVETGIFKPITPVKGVIDYLSDQEMENEIKKHFLNPDNNCRIIAYTNKRVIDYNDYIRELRQYKNPYEVGENLVNNTSFSTMIGRKSVTISAEDRVKLLDISKEIQQEIDPENNVFLDVVEAKIQTYNRQLRVLLPTNKIHYKKLINYYKNQKDWVKYFSLKNNYLDLRPEDASTIHKAQGSTFDTVFIDLSDLSSCRQPDMVARLLYVAFTRARNRIVLYGNLKEKYGGIG
;
A
#
# COMPACT_ATOMS: atom_id res chain seq x y z
N MET A 1 15.06 -27.00 11.30
CA MET A 1 15.08 -27.23 9.86
C MET A 1 16.02 -26.19 9.29
N GLY A 2 17.13 -26.58 8.66
CA GLY A 2 18.10 -25.62 8.13
C GLY A 2 17.45 -24.73 7.07
N ASP A 3 17.76 -23.45 7.11
CA ASP A 3 17.28 -22.42 6.20
C ASP A 3 17.80 -22.71 4.78
N ILE A 4 17.10 -23.55 4.04
CA ILE A 4 17.50 -23.91 2.68
C ILE A 4 16.93 -22.83 1.74
N LEU A 5 17.84 -21.97 1.24
CA LEU A 5 17.51 -21.03 0.18
C LEU A 5 17.21 -21.78 -1.13
N ASN A 6 16.21 -21.33 -1.86
CA ASN A 6 16.02 -21.74 -3.24
C ASN A 6 17.11 -21.13 -4.15
N THR A 7 17.11 -21.48 -5.42
CA THR A 7 18.15 -21.06 -6.36
C THR A 7 18.23 -19.54 -6.50
N ASP A 8 17.08 -18.86 -6.66
CA ASP A 8 17.02 -17.40 -6.82
C ASP A 8 17.50 -16.69 -5.57
N GLN A 9 17.06 -17.15 -4.41
CA GLN A 9 17.46 -16.59 -3.11
C GLN A 9 18.96 -16.78 -2.84
N ARG A 10 19.53 -17.94 -3.22
CA ARG A 10 20.95 -18.20 -3.08
C ARG A 10 21.77 -17.26 -3.97
N ASN A 11 21.34 -17.07 -5.22
CA ASN A 11 21.97 -16.13 -6.14
C ASN A 11 21.93 -14.69 -5.60
N ALA A 12 20.79 -14.27 -5.06
CA ALA A 12 20.65 -12.95 -4.46
C ALA A 12 21.50 -12.81 -3.17
N ALA A 13 21.62 -13.86 -2.35
CA ALA A 13 22.43 -13.85 -1.15
C ALA A 13 23.94 -13.76 -1.48
N ASN A 14 24.42 -14.54 -2.45
CA ASN A 14 25.79 -14.45 -2.94
C ASN A 14 26.09 -13.06 -3.53
N GLY A 15 25.20 -12.56 -4.37
CA GLY A 15 25.34 -11.23 -4.95
C GLY A 15 25.30 -10.11 -3.91
N PHE A 16 24.52 -10.26 -2.85
CA PHE A 16 24.53 -9.31 -1.74
C PHE A 16 25.86 -9.35 -0.97
N PHE A 17 26.45 -10.53 -0.75
CA PHE A 17 27.77 -10.65 -0.15
C PHE A 17 28.84 -9.90 -0.98
N ASP A 18 28.88 -10.13 -2.29
CA ASP A 18 29.79 -9.44 -3.21
C ASP A 18 29.55 -7.94 -3.23
N PHE A 19 28.27 -7.53 -3.20
CA PHE A 19 27.85 -6.13 -3.12
C PHE A 19 28.43 -5.41 -1.91
N LEU A 20 28.52 -6.07 -0.74
CA LEU A 20 29.08 -5.45 0.46
C LEU A 20 30.56 -5.08 0.30
N PHE A 21 31.32 -5.81 -0.52
CA PHE A 21 32.73 -5.50 -0.84
C PHE A 21 32.91 -4.57 -2.05
N SER A 22 31.90 -4.43 -2.88
CA SER A 22 31.96 -3.65 -4.11
C SER A 22 31.94 -2.13 -3.87
N SER A 23 32.19 -1.36 -4.93
CA SER A 23 31.99 0.10 -4.93
C SER A 23 30.52 0.49 -5.12
N GLU A 24 29.66 -0.43 -5.52
CA GLU A 24 28.21 -0.20 -5.70
C GLU A 24 27.57 0.19 -4.38
N LYS A 25 26.68 1.17 -4.42
CA LYS A 25 26.00 1.69 -3.22
C LYS A 25 24.57 1.18 -3.09
N GLU A 26 24.01 0.65 -4.15
CA GLU A 26 22.60 0.32 -4.28
C GLU A 26 22.42 -1.03 -4.97
N LEU A 27 21.45 -1.80 -4.52
CA LEU A 27 21.12 -3.14 -5.02
C LEU A 27 19.59 -3.31 -5.01
N ILE A 28 19.06 -4.04 -5.98
CA ILE A 28 17.63 -4.34 -6.08
C ILE A 28 17.40 -5.83 -5.90
N ILE A 29 16.43 -6.18 -5.04
CA ILE A 29 15.84 -7.51 -4.93
C ILE A 29 14.36 -7.37 -5.31
N SER A 30 13.97 -7.96 -6.43
CA SER A 30 12.62 -7.86 -6.97
C SER A 30 11.95 -9.23 -7.08
N GLY A 31 10.63 -9.28 -6.96
CA GLY A 31 9.87 -10.51 -7.18
C GLY A 31 8.42 -10.41 -6.70
N PRO A 32 7.55 -11.30 -7.18
CA PRO A 32 6.15 -11.33 -6.80
C PRO A 32 5.91 -11.59 -5.30
N GLY A 33 4.67 -11.48 -4.87
CA GLY A 33 4.27 -11.90 -3.53
C GLY A 33 4.50 -13.41 -3.33
N GLY A 34 4.97 -13.82 -2.14
CA GLY A 34 5.11 -15.25 -1.80
C GLY A 34 6.42 -15.94 -2.21
N VAL A 35 7.33 -15.24 -2.87
CA VAL A 35 8.69 -15.78 -3.23
C VAL A 35 9.70 -15.67 -2.08
N GLY A 36 9.29 -15.20 -0.91
CA GLY A 36 10.13 -15.16 0.28
C GLY A 36 11.09 -13.98 0.34
N LYS A 37 10.76 -12.80 -0.21
CA LYS A 37 11.58 -11.59 -0.08
C LYS A 37 11.89 -11.24 1.38
N THR A 38 10.88 -11.24 2.25
CA THR A 38 11.03 -10.97 3.68
C THR A 38 11.89 -12.01 4.39
N PHE A 39 11.74 -13.28 4.02
CA PHE A 39 12.60 -14.36 4.52
C PHE A 39 14.05 -14.13 4.10
N LEU A 40 14.28 -13.80 2.81
CA LEU A 40 15.63 -13.51 2.33
C LEU A 40 16.24 -12.31 3.05
N MET A 41 15.49 -11.21 3.27
CA MET A 41 16.00 -10.07 4.06
C MET A 41 16.48 -10.51 5.46
N SER A 42 15.69 -11.31 6.16
CA SER A 42 16.10 -11.86 7.47
C SER A 42 17.37 -12.71 7.35
N TYR A 43 17.45 -13.57 6.34
CA TYR A 43 18.62 -14.40 6.09
C TYR A 43 19.87 -13.56 5.79
N LEU A 44 19.75 -12.52 4.96
CA LEU A 44 20.87 -11.61 4.67
C LEU A 44 21.39 -10.95 5.94
N ILE A 45 20.49 -10.51 6.82
CA ILE A 45 20.87 -9.86 8.08
C ILE A 45 21.47 -10.84 9.07
N ASP A 46 20.91 -12.05 9.20
CA ASP A 46 21.31 -12.99 10.25
C ASP A 46 22.49 -13.87 9.86
N ARG A 47 22.76 -14.03 8.57
CA ARG A 47 23.79 -14.94 8.07
C ARG A 47 24.84 -14.21 7.24
N ILE A 48 24.43 -13.49 6.20
CA ILE A 48 25.39 -12.93 5.24
C ILE A 48 26.15 -11.73 5.80
N ILE A 49 25.50 -10.86 6.56
CA ILE A 49 26.22 -9.73 7.19
C ILE A 49 27.26 -10.20 8.19
N PRO A 50 26.97 -11.14 9.11
CA PRO A 50 28.02 -11.72 9.97
C PRO A 50 29.14 -12.42 9.20
N GLU A 51 28.85 -13.10 8.09
CA GLU A 51 29.89 -13.67 7.21
C GLU A 51 30.78 -12.60 6.61
N TYR A 52 30.21 -11.49 6.15
CA TYR A 52 30.95 -10.33 5.68
C TYR A 52 31.84 -9.72 6.77
N GLU A 53 31.34 -9.55 8.00
CA GLU A 53 32.10 -9.03 9.14
C GLU A 53 33.28 -9.95 9.48
N ASN A 54 33.06 -11.26 9.48
CA ASN A 54 34.10 -12.25 9.68
C ASN A 54 35.16 -12.20 8.57
N ALA A 55 34.72 -12.06 7.31
CA ALA A 55 35.67 -11.95 6.19
C ALA A 55 36.50 -10.65 6.29
N CYS A 56 35.91 -9.53 6.69
CA CYS A 56 36.63 -8.29 6.96
C CYS A 56 37.70 -8.49 8.07
N ALA A 57 37.33 -9.15 9.15
CA ALA A 57 38.26 -9.44 10.26
C ALA A 57 39.44 -10.31 9.82
N LEU A 58 39.17 -11.34 9.01
CA LEU A 58 40.24 -12.22 8.46
C LEU A 58 41.19 -11.45 7.52
N LEU A 59 40.67 -10.44 6.80
CA LEU A 59 41.47 -9.58 5.94
C LEU A 59 42.22 -8.46 6.72
N GLY A 60 42.08 -8.40 8.04
CA GLY A 60 42.65 -7.37 8.88
C GLY A 60 42.06 -5.97 8.64
N LYS A 61 40.84 -5.87 8.10
CA LYS A 61 40.14 -4.64 7.83
C LYS A 61 38.86 -4.58 8.68
N PRO A 62 38.56 -3.47 9.37
CA PRO A 62 37.29 -3.34 10.07
C PRO A 62 36.12 -3.28 9.06
N SER A 63 34.97 -3.85 9.45
CA SER A 63 33.75 -3.61 8.68
C SER A 63 33.43 -2.11 8.62
N VAL A 64 33.10 -1.64 7.43
CA VAL A 64 32.72 -0.23 7.22
C VAL A 64 31.32 0.05 7.72
N TYR A 65 30.43 -0.97 7.63
CA TYR A 65 29.01 -0.82 7.96
C TYR A 65 28.76 -1.29 9.38
N THR A 66 28.31 -0.37 10.25
CA THR A 66 28.17 -0.60 11.70
C THR A 66 26.73 -0.82 12.14
N THR A 67 25.77 -0.52 11.28
CA THR A 67 24.34 -0.57 11.59
C THR A 67 23.55 -1.13 10.42
N VAL A 68 22.56 -1.94 10.73
CA VAL A 68 21.58 -2.47 9.77
C VAL A 68 20.22 -1.95 10.12
N THR A 69 19.56 -1.29 9.18
CA THR A 69 18.24 -0.69 9.38
C THR A 69 17.25 -1.23 8.36
N MET A 70 16.08 -1.66 8.86
CA MET A 70 14.96 -2.07 8.02
C MET A 70 13.93 -0.95 7.95
N THR A 71 13.54 -0.61 6.73
CA THR A 71 12.51 0.40 6.48
C THR A 71 11.51 -0.08 5.43
N ALA A 72 10.38 0.60 5.33
CA ALA A 72 9.41 0.41 4.26
C ALA A 72 8.86 1.76 3.79
N THR A 73 8.21 1.79 2.64
CA THR A 73 7.65 3.04 2.09
C THR A 73 6.35 3.47 2.77
N THR A 74 5.63 2.54 3.41
CA THR A 74 4.35 2.80 4.11
C THR A 74 4.35 2.27 5.53
N ASN A 75 3.54 2.85 6.41
CA ASN A 75 3.39 2.38 7.80
C ASN A 75 2.92 0.93 7.87
N LYS A 76 1.94 0.56 7.03
CA LYS A 76 1.43 -0.81 6.96
C LYS A 76 2.51 -1.82 6.55
N ALA A 77 3.31 -1.50 5.55
CA ALA A 77 4.42 -2.34 5.12
C ALA A 77 5.49 -2.46 6.23
N ALA A 78 5.81 -1.35 6.90
CA ALA A 78 6.74 -1.34 8.03
C ALA A 78 6.25 -2.22 9.19
N GLU A 79 4.97 -2.17 9.52
CA GLU A 79 4.36 -3.01 10.55
C GLU A 79 4.42 -4.50 10.18
N VAL A 80 3.96 -4.84 8.97
CA VAL A 80 3.99 -6.23 8.46
C VAL A 80 5.42 -6.77 8.47
N LEU A 81 6.38 -5.97 8.02
CA LEU A 81 7.78 -6.33 8.00
C LEU A 81 8.34 -6.52 9.43
N SER A 82 7.98 -5.64 10.36
CA SER A 82 8.38 -5.73 11.77
C SER A 82 7.88 -7.02 12.42
N VAL A 83 6.63 -7.37 12.22
CA VAL A 83 6.03 -8.60 12.75
C VAL A 83 6.68 -9.85 12.10
N ALA A 84 6.85 -9.83 10.78
CA ALA A 84 7.38 -10.98 10.04
C ALA A 84 8.86 -11.28 10.35
N THR A 85 9.64 -10.25 10.67
CA THR A 85 11.08 -10.37 10.94
C THR A 85 11.43 -10.32 12.43
N ASN A 86 10.45 -10.01 13.28
CA ASN A 86 10.63 -9.73 14.72
C ASN A 86 11.72 -8.66 14.96
N ARG A 87 11.78 -7.63 14.09
CA ARG A 87 12.74 -6.52 14.16
C ARG A 87 12.03 -5.18 14.14
N PRO A 88 12.58 -4.16 14.82
CA PRO A 88 12.08 -2.79 14.69
C PRO A 88 12.16 -2.35 13.22
N THR A 89 11.04 -1.91 12.69
CA THR A 89 10.93 -1.38 11.33
C THR A 89 10.12 -0.09 11.36
N GLN A 90 10.55 0.91 10.61
CA GLN A 90 9.88 2.19 10.49
C GLN A 90 9.75 2.58 9.02
N THR A 91 9.00 3.63 8.72
CA THR A 91 8.97 4.12 7.35
C THR A 91 10.28 4.82 7.00
N ILE A 92 10.68 4.74 5.72
CA ILE A 92 11.84 5.48 5.22
C ILE A 92 11.70 6.99 5.45
N HIS A 93 10.47 7.51 5.43
CA HIS A 93 10.19 8.91 5.76
C HIS A 93 10.56 9.23 7.22
N SER A 94 10.10 8.41 8.15
CA SER A 94 10.42 8.57 9.58
C SER A 94 11.91 8.41 9.85
N TYR A 95 12.54 7.43 9.22
CA TYR A 95 13.97 7.17 9.33
C TYR A 95 14.83 8.36 8.92
N LEU A 96 14.46 9.02 7.82
CA LEU A 96 15.14 10.21 7.32
C LEU A 96 14.73 11.50 8.04
N GLY A 97 13.75 11.48 8.94
CA GLY A 97 13.20 12.68 9.56
C GLY A 97 12.43 13.56 8.58
N LEU A 98 11.64 12.94 7.71
CA LEU A 98 10.75 13.60 6.76
C LEU A 98 9.32 13.64 7.26
N VAL A 99 8.61 14.71 6.94
CA VAL A 99 7.18 14.88 7.22
C VAL A 99 6.47 15.43 5.99
N VAL A 100 5.23 15.01 5.80
CA VAL A 100 4.35 15.66 4.84
C VAL A 100 3.88 16.98 5.44
N TYR A 101 4.22 18.08 4.79
CA TYR A 101 3.89 19.44 5.20
C TYR A 101 2.88 20.03 4.23
N ASP A 102 1.80 20.56 4.77
CA ASP A 102 0.80 21.29 4.01
C ASP A 102 1.25 22.74 3.80
N ASP A 103 1.56 23.07 2.57
CA ASP A 103 2.00 24.42 2.20
C ASP A 103 0.77 25.31 1.99
N TYR A 104 0.49 26.14 2.98
CA TYR A 104 -0.61 27.08 2.97
C TYR A 104 -0.48 28.21 1.94
N SER A 105 0.66 28.34 1.26
CA SER A 105 0.83 29.29 0.19
C SER A 105 0.45 28.73 -1.19
N THR A 106 0.69 27.44 -1.42
CA THR A 106 0.48 26.78 -2.72
C THR A 106 -0.67 25.78 -2.72
N GLY A 107 -1.16 25.38 -1.54
CA GLY A 107 -2.19 24.35 -1.38
C GLY A 107 -1.70 22.94 -1.70
N LYS A 108 -0.39 22.73 -1.74
CA LYS A 108 0.23 21.42 -1.98
C LYS A 108 0.73 20.81 -0.68
N SER A 109 0.65 19.51 -0.58
CA SER A 109 1.37 18.76 0.44
C SER A 109 2.73 18.34 -0.14
N ILE A 110 3.81 18.72 0.52
CA ILE A 110 5.19 18.47 0.10
C ILE A 110 5.96 17.72 1.18
N LEU A 111 6.98 16.96 0.80
CA LEU A 111 7.90 16.36 1.76
C LEU A 111 8.86 17.41 2.30
N LYS A 112 8.95 17.54 3.61
CA LYS A 112 9.80 18.52 4.28
C LYS A 112 10.72 17.84 5.29
N LYS A 113 11.97 18.30 5.34
CA LYS A 113 12.93 17.90 6.37
C LYS A 113 12.53 18.50 7.71
N THR A 114 12.47 17.68 8.75
CA THR A 114 12.22 18.12 10.15
C THR A 114 13.54 18.47 10.84
N ASN A 115 13.45 18.90 12.10
CA ASN A 115 14.63 19.10 12.95
C ASN A 115 15.35 17.78 13.26
N ASP A 116 14.70 16.63 13.05
CA ASP A 116 15.27 15.30 13.23
C ASP A 116 15.97 14.79 11.96
N TRP A 117 15.94 15.57 10.88
CA TRP A 117 16.67 15.24 9.66
C TRP A 117 18.16 15.09 9.94
N ARG A 118 18.70 13.95 9.55
CA ARG A 118 20.13 13.69 9.66
C ARG A 118 20.62 12.88 8.47
N VAL A 119 21.90 13.02 8.17
CA VAL A 119 22.57 12.21 7.15
C VAL A 119 23.11 10.95 7.83
N HIS A 120 22.53 9.81 7.48
CA HIS A 120 22.97 8.50 7.94
C HIS A 120 24.27 8.11 7.25
N GLN A 121 25.19 7.48 7.97
CA GLN A 121 26.50 7.13 7.44
C GLN A 121 26.92 5.71 7.84
N ASN A 122 27.57 5.01 6.89
CA ASN A 122 28.15 3.70 7.13
C ASN A 122 27.10 2.67 7.61
N GLU A 123 25.92 2.67 7.01
CA GLU A 123 24.82 1.79 7.35
C GLU A 123 24.41 0.92 6.16
N ILE A 124 23.83 -0.25 6.45
CA ILE A 124 23.11 -1.06 5.48
C ILE A 124 21.61 -0.80 5.69
N ILE A 125 20.95 -0.31 4.66
CA ILE A 125 19.55 0.15 4.72
C ILE A 125 18.72 -0.70 3.78
N PHE A 126 17.77 -1.47 4.32
CA PHE A 126 16.76 -2.17 3.52
C PHE A 126 15.52 -1.30 3.41
N ILE A 127 14.99 -1.16 2.18
CA ILE A 127 13.78 -0.39 1.90
C ILE A 127 12.79 -1.30 1.18
N ASP A 128 11.77 -1.76 1.91
CA ASP A 128 10.71 -2.61 1.34
C ASP A 128 9.63 -1.78 0.62
N GLU A 129 8.87 -2.43 -0.27
CA GLU A 129 7.90 -1.81 -1.18
C GLU A 129 8.51 -0.70 -2.05
N ALA A 130 9.70 -0.94 -2.60
CA ALA A 130 10.46 0.03 -3.39
C ALA A 130 9.73 0.52 -4.66
N SER A 131 8.73 -0.20 -5.14
CA SER A 131 7.85 0.23 -6.23
C SER A 131 7.11 1.54 -5.95
N MET A 132 6.95 1.90 -4.67
CA MET A 132 6.26 3.12 -4.22
C MET A 132 7.18 4.35 -4.08
N ILE A 133 8.49 4.20 -4.31
CA ILE A 133 9.44 5.31 -4.24
C ILE A 133 9.28 6.18 -5.48
N ASN A 134 8.87 7.44 -5.28
CA ASN A 134 8.81 8.45 -6.32
C ASN A 134 10.14 9.21 -6.46
N SER A 135 10.25 10.06 -7.48
CA SER A 135 11.47 10.82 -7.77
C SER A 135 11.90 11.77 -6.65
N GLU A 136 10.94 12.36 -5.91
CA GLU A 136 11.23 13.25 -4.79
C GLU A 136 11.83 12.46 -3.61
N LEU A 137 11.19 11.37 -3.21
CA LEU A 137 11.68 10.51 -2.13
C LEU A 137 13.03 9.87 -2.50
N PHE A 138 13.19 9.43 -3.74
CA PHE A 138 14.46 8.87 -4.23
C PHE A 138 15.61 9.88 -4.06
N LYS A 139 15.39 11.14 -4.44
CA LYS A 139 16.37 12.22 -4.24
C LYS A 139 16.68 12.43 -2.74
N LEU A 140 15.65 12.46 -1.88
CA LEU A 140 15.83 12.66 -0.44
C LEU A 140 16.55 11.47 0.24
N ILE A 141 16.37 10.25 -0.24
CA ILE A 141 17.15 9.08 0.22
C ILE A 141 18.64 9.31 -0.04
N HIS A 142 19.01 9.76 -1.24
CA HIS A 142 20.41 10.04 -1.57
C HIS A 142 20.99 11.23 -0.78
N GLU A 143 20.20 12.27 -0.54
CA GLU A 143 20.62 13.40 0.29
C GLU A 143 20.77 13.00 1.77
N GLY A 144 19.98 12.03 2.24
CA GLY A 144 19.97 11.57 3.63
C GLY A 144 20.92 10.42 3.93
N THR A 145 21.72 9.95 2.96
CA THR A 145 22.64 8.82 3.13
C THR A 145 24.03 9.13 2.59
N LYS A 146 25.06 8.73 3.33
CA LYS A 146 26.47 8.88 2.91
C LYS A 146 27.25 7.61 3.23
N ASN A 147 27.91 7.05 2.23
CA ASN A 147 28.67 5.80 2.38
C ASN A 147 27.83 4.65 2.96
N CYS A 148 26.55 4.56 2.54
CA CYS A 148 25.63 3.50 2.92
C CYS A 148 25.51 2.47 1.80
N LYS A 149 25.08 1.26 2.16
CA LYS A 149 24.58 0.24 1.24
C LYS A 149 23.06 0.23 1.31
N ILE A 150 22.39 0.53 0.21
CA ILE A 150 20.94 0.58 0.12
C ILE A 150 20.43 -0.63 -0.66
N VAL A 151 19.54 -1.39 -0.05
CA VAL A 151 18.90 -2.56 -0.67
C VAL A 151 17.42 -2.26 -0.87
N TYR A 152 17.05 -2.05 -2.10
CA TYR A 152 15.66 -1.87 -2.50
C TYR A 152 14.99 -3.23 -2.67
N VAL A 153 13.92 -3.46 -1.94
CA VAL A 153 13.15 -4.70 -2.01
C VAL A 153 11.74 -4.38 -2.49
N GLY A 154 11.21 -5.16 -3.41
CA GLY A 154 9.86 -4.89 -3.94
C GLY A 154 9.49 -5.78 -5.11
N ASP A 155 8.64 -5.25 -5.97
CA ASP A 155 8.19 -5.92 -7.20
C ASP A 155 8.02 -4.87 -8.30
N HIS A 156 8.89 -4.89 -9.29
CA HIS A 156 8.89 -3.91 -10.39
C HIS A 156 7.67 -4.03 -11.32
N CYS A 157 6.93 -5.14 -11.25
CA CYS A 157 5.69 -5.33 -12.00
C CYS A 157 4.46 -4.76 -11.28
N GLN A 158 4.56 -4.38 -10.01
CA GLN A 158 3.47 -3.72 -9.29
C GLN A 158 3.27 -2.27 -9.77
N LEU A 159 2.24 -1.61 -9.19
CA LEU A 159 1.94 -0.23 -9.53
C LEU A 159 3.08 0.70 -9.14
N ALA A 160 3.33 1.65 -10.01
CA ALA A 160 4.28 2.73 -9.78
C ALA A 160 3.69 3.83 -8.87
N PRO A 161 4.51 4.75 -8.37
CA PRO A 161 4.02 5.94 -7.67
C PRO A 161 3.06 6.76 -8.52
N VAL A 162 2.16 7.48 -7.87
CA VAL A 162 1.20 8.36 -8.55
C VAL A 162 1.95 9.35 -9.46
N LEU A 163 1.50 9.49 -10.71
CA LEU A 163 2.09 10.33 -11.76
C LEU A 163 3.42 9.86 -12.34
N GLU A 164 3.95 8.72 -11.95
CA GLU A 164 5.14 8.14 -12.56
C GLU A 164 4.82 6.79 -13.23
N PRO A 165 5.36 6.50 -14.42
CA PRO A 165 5.10 5.22 -15.09
C PRO A 165 5.84 4.05 -14.43
N LEU A 166 6.94 4.32 -13.73
CA LEU A 166 7.78 3.36 -13.03
C LEU A 166 8.59 4.09 -11.96
N SER A 167 8.79 3.45 -10.81
CA SER A 167 9.68 3.98 -9.77
C SER A 167 11.09 4.24 -10.33
N PRO A 168 11.73 5.37 -9.96
CA PRO A 168 13.09 5.70 -10.41
C PRO A 168 14.12 4.64 -10.01
N VAL A 169 13.87 3.86 -8.96
CA VAL A 169 14.72 2.74 -8.53
C VAL A 169 14.94 1.76 -9.68
N TYR A 170 13.89 1.39 -10.41
CA TYR A 170 13.95 0.40 -11.49
C TYR A 170 14.40 0.98 -12.85
N LYS A 171 14.65 2.30 -12.92
CA LYS A 171 15.21 2.96 -14.11
C LYS A 171 16.74 3.05 -14.07
N LYS A 172 17.34 2.67 -12.95
CA LYS A 172 18.79 2.72 -12.75
C LYS A 172 19.41 1.35 -13.01
N ASN A 173 20.65 1.36 -13.44
CA ASN A 173 21.41 0.13 -13.72
C ASN A 173 22.12 -0.36 -12.45
N PHE A 174 21.34 -0.61 -11.38
CA PHE A 174 21.84 -1.22 -10.15
C PHE A 174 21.94 -2.74 -10.29
N PRO A 175 22.80 -3.43 -9.54
CA PRO A 175 22.74 -4.88 -9.42
C PRO A 175 21.31 -5.32 -9.08
N PHE A 176 20.78 -6.25 -9.89
CA PHE A 176 19.37 -6.63 -9.85
C PHE A 176 19.24 -8.15 -9.72
N TYR A 177 18.55 -8.58 -8.66
CA TYR A 177 18.27 -9.99 -8.37
C TYR A 177 16.77 -10.21 -8.36
N GLU A 178 16.31 -11.09 -9.24
CA GLU A 178 14.90 -11.42 -9.35
C GLU A 178 14.60 -12.75 -8.69
N LEU A 179 13.59 -12.77 -7.83
CA LEU A 179 13.08 -13.96 -7.16
C LEU A 179 11.78 -14.36 -7.83
N LEU A 180 11.75 -15.47 -8.53
CA LEU A 180 10.58 -16.00 -9.23
C LEU A 180 10.09 -17.32 -8.63
N GLU A 181 10.99 -18.09 -8.02
CA GLU A 181 10.67 -19.38 -7.46
C GLU A 181 9.82 -19.26 -6.18
N PRO A 182 8.57 -19.79 -6.15
CA PRO A 182 7.68 -19.67 -5.01
C PRO A 182 8.23 -20.44 -3.79
N MET A 183 8.24 -19.80 -2.62
CA MET A 183 8.61 -20.45 -1.35
C MET A 183 7.51 -21.33 -0.76
N ARG A 184 6.27 -21.13 -1.16
CA ARG A 184 5.11 -21.83 -0.61
C ARG A 184 4.47 -22.69 -1.68
N ASN A 185 4.50 -24.01 -1.46
CA ASN A 185 3.75 -24.97 -2.28
C ASN A 185 2.23 -24.95 -2.04
N ASN A 186 1.73 -24.00 -1.25
CA ASN A 186 0.32 -23.94 -0.81
C ASN A 186 -0.53 -22.94 -1.59
N GLY A 187 -0.01 -22.31 -2.65
CA GLY A 187 -0.82 -21.50 -3.54
C GLY A 187 -1.64 -22.37 -4.47
N GLN A 188 -2.87 -21.94 -4.79
CA GLN A 188 -3.66 -22.56 -5.84
C GLN A 188 -2.88 -22.50 -7.17
N PRO A 189 -2.55 -23.63 -7.82
CA PRO A 189 -1.72 -23.61 -9.04
C PRO A 189 -2.30 -22.72 -10.16
N ALA A 190 -3.64 -22.66 -10.25
CA ALA A 190 -4.33 -21.80 -11.20
C ALA A 190 -4.10 -20.29 -10.91
N LEU A 191 -4.08 -19.89 -9.63
CA LEU A 191 -3.77 -18.50 -9.25
C LEU A 191 -2.31 -18.17 -9.56
N GLN A 192 -1.39 -19.08 -9.32
CA GLN A 192 0.03 -18.88 -9.66
C GLN A 192 0.21 -18.74 -11.18
N ALA A 193 -0.42 -19.62 -11.97
CA ALA A 193 -0.35 -19.59 -13.42
C ALA A 193 -0.85 -18.25 -13.99
N ILE A 194 -2.00 -17.77 -13.54
CA ILE A 194 -2.55 -16.49 -14.02
C ILE A 194 -1.71 -15.30 -13.55
N CYS A 195 -1.19 -15.30 -12.31
CA CYS A 195 -0.31 -14.24 -11.83
C CYS A 195 0.99 -14.18 -12.66
N ASN A 196 1.58 -15.33 -13.01
CA ASN A 196 2.75 -15.39 -13.89
C ASN A 196 2.43 -14.88 -15.31
N GLN A 197 1.28 -15.27 -15.88
CA GLN A 197 0.82 -14.75 -17.17
C GLN A 197 0.67 -13.22 -17.14
N LEU A 198 0.08 -12.67 -16.09
CA LEU A 198 -0.12 -11.22 -15.96
C LEU A 198 1.19 -10.49 -15.70
N ARG A 199 2.15 -11.11 -15.00
CA ARG A 199 3.51 -10.59 -14.85
C ARG A 199 4.21 -10.50 -16.20
N GLU A 200 4.17 -11.59 -16.99
CA GLU A 200 4.67 -11.59 -18.37
C GLU A 200 4.01 -10.49 -19.23
N THR A 201 2.70 -10.27 -19.02
CA THR A 201 1.97 -9.17 -19.69
C THR A 201 2.54 -7.81 -19.33
N VAL A 202 2.90 -7.57 -18.06
CA VAL A 202 3.54 -6.30 -17.63
C VAL A 202 4.91 -6.13 -18.29
N GLU A 203 5.68 -7.20 -18.42
CA GLU A 203 7.05 -7.16 -18.95
C GLU A 203 7.08 -7.02 -20.46
N THR A 204 6.15 -7.69 -21.17
CA THR A 204 6.16 -7.76 -22.64
C THR A 204 5.16 -6.85 -23.33
N GLY A 205 4.15 -6.37 -22.61
CA GLY A 205 3.01 -5.65 -23.17
C GLY A 205 2.03 -6.54 -23.94
N ILE A 206 2.22 -7.87 -23.95
CA ILE A 206 1.38 -8.82 -24.70
C ILE A 206 0.28 -9.35 -23.79
N PHE A 207 -0.96 -8.98 -24.09
CA PHE A 207 -2.13 -9.44 -23.35
C PHE A 207 -2.59 -10.81 -23.87
N LYS A 208 -2.79 -11.76 -22.95
CA LYS A 208 -3.34 -13.08 -23.21
C LYS A 208 -4.72 -13.21 -22.56
N PRO A 209 -5.66 -14.03 -23.11
CA PRO A 209 -6.96 -14.26 -22.50
C PRO A 209 -6.84 -14.78 -21.07
N ILE A 210 -7.75 -14.32 -20.21
CA ILE A 210 -7.88 -14.85 -18.85
C ILE A 210 -8.82 -16.05 -18.90
N THR A 211 -8.30 -17.23 -18.59
CA THR A 211 -9.09 -18.47 -18.60
C THR A 211 -9.68 -18.73 -17.22
N PRO A 212 -11.01 -18.74 -17.06
CA PRO A 212 -11.66 -19.10 -15.81
C PRO A 212 -11.36 -20.54 -15.38
N VAL A 213 -11.22 -20.75 -14.06
CA VAL A 213 -11.04 -22.07 -13.43
C VAL A 213 -12.04 -22.17 -12.30
N LYS A 214 -13.06 -23.01 -12.47
CA LYS A 214 -14.18 -23.13 -11.52
C LYS A 214 -13.72 -23.29 -10.08
N GLY A 215 -14.24 -22.43 -9.20
CA GLY A 215 -13.95 -22.42 -7.77
C GLY A 215 -12.64 -21.74 -7.37
N VAL A 216 -11.82 -21.34 -8.34
CA VAL A 216 -10.54 -20.63 -8.11
C VAL A 216 -10.51 -19.28 -8.83
N ILE A 217 -10.88 -19.25 -10.10
CA ILE A 217 -11.02 -18.05 -10.93
C ILE A 217 -12.38 -18.14 -11.61
N ASP A 218 -13.40 -17.69 -10.91
CA ASP A 218 -14.77 -17.74 -11.41
C ASP A 218 -15.09 -16.48 -12.20
N TYR A 219 -15.72 -16.65 -13.38
CA TYR A 219 -16.27 -15.54 -14.14
C TYR A 219 -17.80 -15.62 -14.08
N LEU A 220 -18.42 -14.59 -13.55
CA LEU A 220 -19.84 -14.61 -13.17
C LEU A 220 -20.64 -13.61 -14.00
N SER A 221 -21.91 -13.95 -14.26
CA SER A 221 -22.92 -13.02 -14.72
C SER A 221 -23.30 -12.02 -13.61
N ASP A 222 -23.98 -10.94 -13.97
CA ASP A 222 -24.42 -9.91 -13.02
C ASP A 222 -25.27 -10.50 -11.89
N GLN A 223 -26.18 -11.43 -12.20
CA GLN A 223 -27.04 -12.07 -11.20
C GLN A 223 -26.27 -13.00 -10.25
N GLU A 224 -25.29 -13.75 -10.76
CA GLU A 224 -24.44 -14.61 -9.94
C GLU A 224 -23.54 -13.76 -9.05
N MET A 225 -22.99 -12.65 -9.57
CA MET A 225 -22.19 -11.72 -8.82
C MET A 225 -22.97 -11.11 -7.66
N GLU A 226 -24.22 -10.69 -7.89
CA GLU A 226 -25.09 -10.18 -6.83
C GLU A 226 -25.29 -11.20 -5.71
N ASN A 227 -25.53 -12.47 -6.06
CA ASN A 227 -25.67 -13.56 -5.08
C ASN A 227 -24.37 -13.82 -4.31
N GLU A 228 -23.23 -13.81 -4.97
CA GLU A 228 -21.92 -13.97 -4.32
C GLU A 228 -21.59 -12.77 -3.40
N ILE A 229 -21.94 -11.54 -3.78
CA ILE A 229 -21.80 -10.38 -2.90
C ILE A 229 -22.66 -10.55 -1.65
N LYS A 230 -23.93 -10.91 -1.77
CA LYS A 230 -24.80 -11.18 -0.62
C LYS A 230 -24.22 -12.24 0.30
N LYS A 231 -23.70 -13.34 -0.25
CA LYS A 231 -23.10 -14.44 0.52
C LYS A 231 -21.86 -14.02 1.29
N HIS A 232 -20.99 -13.22 0.69
CA HIS A 232 -19.68 -12.91 1.26
C HIS A 232 -19.64 -11.62 2.09
N PHE A 233 -20.50 -10.65 1.80
CA PHE A 233 -20.39 -9.31 2.42
C PHE A 233 -21.51 -9.01 3.43
N LEU A 234 -22.51 -9.85 3.60
CA LEU A 234 -23.46 -9.71 4.71
C LEU A 234 -22.79 -9.88 6.07
N ASN A 235 -21.79 -10.77 6.17
CA ASN A 235 -20.94 -10.88 7.34
C ASN A 235 -19.69 -9.99 7.18
N PRO A 236 -19.52 -8.95 8.00
CA PRO A 236 -18.40 -8.02 7.89
C PRO A 236 -17.04 -8.64 8.29
N ASP A 237 -17.03 -9.83 8.93
CA ASP A 237 -15.79 -10.47 9.37
C ASP A 237 -15.13 -11.35 8.28
N ASN A 238 -15.77 -11.52 7.13
CA ASN A 238 -15.18 -12.23 6.01
C ASN A 238 -13.97 -11.47 5.43
N ASN A 239 -12.87 -12.19 5.21
CA ASN A 239 -11.67 -11.61 4.60
C ASN A 239 -11.80 -11.55 3.06
N CYS A 240 -12.80 -10.79 2.60
CA CYS A 240 -13.11 -10.58 1.20
C CYS A 240 -12.98 -9.10 0.82
N ARG A 241 -12.70 -8.83 -0.46
CA ARG A 241 -12.59 -7.46 -0.95
C ARG A 241 -13.10 -7.34 -2.37
N ILE A 242 -13.91 -6.31 -2.65
CA ILE A 242 -14.18 -5.88 -4.02
C ILE A 242 -13.11 -4.89 -4.43
N ILE A 243 -12.48 -5.14 -5.57
CA ILE A 243 -11.41 -4.30 -6.10
C ILE A 243 -11.86 -3.70 -7.43
N ALA A 244 -11.81 -2.37 -7.52
CA ALA A 244 -12.18 -1.62 -8.70
C ALA A 244 -11.06 -0.61 -9.08
N TYR A 245 -11.15 -0.03 -10.26
CA TYR A 245 -10.18 0.96 -10.73
C TYR A 245 -10.54 2.38 -10.25
N THR A 246 -11.82 2.76 -10.37
CA THR A 246 -12.26 4.12 -10.07
C THR A 246 -12.81 4.28 -8.66
N ASN A 247 -12.57 5.44 -8.05
CA ASN A 247 -13.17 5.77 -6.75
C ASN A 247 -14.71 5.81 -6.79
N LYS A 248 -15.29 6.18 -7.94
CA LYS A 248 -16.75 6.19 -8.12
C LYS A 248 -17.30 4.78 -7.92
N ARG A 249 -16.71 3.80 -8.61
CA ARG A 249 -17.17 2.41 -8.54
C ARG A 249 -16.99 1.80 -7.15
N VAL A 250 -15.91 2.17 -6.47
CA VAL A 250 -15.69 1.78 -5.05
C VAL A 250 -16.80 2.32 -4.14
N ILE A 251 -17.23 3.57 -4.35
CA ILE A 251 -18.33 4.17 -3.58
C ILE A 251 -19.63 3.40 -3.86
N ASP A 252 -19.95 3.16 -5.14
CA ASP A 252 -21.16 2.43 -5.54
C ASP A 252 -21.25 1.05 -4.87
N TYR A 253 -20.13 0.29 -4.82
CA TYR A 253 -20.09 -1.01 -4.13
C TYR A 253 -20.24 -0.90 -2.61
N ASN A 254 -19.54 0.04 -2.00
CA ASN A 254 -19.64 0.22 -0.56
C ASN A 254 -21.04 0.65 -0.14
N ASP A 255 -21.69 1.52 -0.90
CA ASP A 255 -23.05 1.97 -0.63
C ASP A 255 -24.05 0.79 -0.80
N TYR A 256 -23.90 -0.01 -1.87
CA TYR A 256 -24.72 -1.21 -2.08
C TYR A 256 -24.59 -2.23 -0.93
N ILE A 257 -23.37 -2.49 -0.44
CA ILE A 257 -23.16 -3.43 0.67
C ILE A 257 -23.75 -2.86 1.97
N ARG A 258 -23.67 -1.55 2.21
CA ARG A 258 -24.30 -0.91 3.35
C ARG A 258 -25.82 -1.05 3.30
N GLU A 259 -26.45 -0.91 2.12
CA GLU A 259 -27.88 -1.14 1.91
C GLU A 259 -28.23 -2.63 2.21
N LEU A 260 -27.44 -3.59 1.72
CA LEU A 260 -27.63 -5.00 2.03
C LEU A 260 -27.59 -5.30 3.54
N ARG A 261 -26.74 -4.60 4.29
CA ARG A 261 -26.64 -4.69 5.77
C ARG A 261 -27.70 -3.86 6.48
N GLN A 262 -28.58 -3.17 5.74
CA GLN A 262 -29.65 -2.30 6.26
C GLN A 262 -29.10 -1.15 7.13
N TYR A 263 -27.89 -0.68 6.88
CA TYR A 263 -27.32 0.49 7.54
C TYR A 263 -28.02 1.77 7.06
N LYS A 264 -28.61 2.52 8.00
CA LYS A 264 -29.45 3.71 7.70
C LYS A 264 -28.70 5.02 7.95
N ASN A 265 -27.76 5.02 8.86
CA ASN A 265 -27.01 6.21 9.23
C ASN A 265 -25.71 6.33 8.40
N PRO A 266 -25.13 7.52 8.27
CA PRO A 266 -23.83 7.72 7.63
C PRO A 266 -22.72 6.83 8.22
N TYR A 267 -22.83 6.50 9.51
CA TYR A 267 -21.96 5.62 10.27
C TYR A 267 -22.78 4.76 11.22
N GLU A 268 -22.38 3.52 11.43
CA GLU A 268 -23.02 2.59 12.36
C GLU A 268 -22.04 2.10 13.42
N VAL A 269 -22.49 2.01 14.68
CA VAL A 269 -21.66 1.48 15.76
C VAL A 269 -21.33 0.02 15.50
N GLY A 270 -20.06 -0.33 15.63
CA GLY A 270 -19.55 -1.68 15.31
C GLY A 270 -19.11 -1.85 13.86
N GLU A 271 -19.36 -0.87 12.98
CA GLU A 271 -18.92 -0.91 11.58
C GLU A 271 -17.40 -0.89 11.47
N ASN A 272 -16.86 -1.75 10.61
CA ASN A 272 -15.46 -1.73 10.21
C ASN A 272 -15.28 -0.74 9.06
N LEU A 273 -14.44 0.23 9.28
CA LEU A 273 -14.14 1.30 8.34
C LEU A 273 -12.64 1.36 8.05
N VAL A 274 -12.24 2.08 7.04
CA VAL A 274 -10.84 2.40 6.77
C VAL A 274 -10.67 3.91 6.63
N ASN A 275 -9.52 4.39 7.09
CA ASN A 275 -9.15 5.79 6.90
C ASN A 275 -8.78 6.05 5.43
N ASN A 276 -9.42 7.03 4.81
CA ASN A 276 -9.22 7.31 3.39
C ASN A 276 -7.93 8.10 3.11
N THR A 277 -7.54 8.96 4.05
CA THR A 277 -6.33 9.81 3.95
C THR A 277 -5.62 9.83 5.29
N SER A 278 -4.31 10.05 5.31
CA SER A 278 -3.59 10.17 6.58
C SER A 278 -4.17 11.30 7.44
N PHE A 279 -4.42 11.03 8.70
CA PHE A 279 -5.01 11.95 9.66
C PHE A 279 -4.16 11.97 10.92
N SER A 280 -3.82 13.16 11.43
CA SER A 280 -3.03 13.31 12.65
C SER A 280 -3.79 14.16 13.66
N THR A 281 -3.82 13.71 14.91
CA THR A 281 -4.42 14.44 16.03
C THR A 281 -3.50 14.44 17.23
N MET A 282 -3.71 15.40 18.14
CA MET A 282 -2.95 15.49 19.37
C MET A 282 -3.68 14.81 20.52
N ILE A 283 -2.99 13.95 21.27
CA ILE A 283 -3.47 13.40 22.54
C ILE A 283 -2.51 13.89 23.63
N GLY A 284 -2.95 14.86 24.38
CA GLY A 284 -2.06 15.57 25.31
C GLY A 284 -0.92 16.24 24.55
N ARG A 285 0.33 15.82 24.80
CA ARG A 285 1.53 16.36 24.12
C ARG A 285 2.07 15.46 23.01
N LYS A 286 1.38 14.35 22.68
CA LYS A 286 1.83 13.40 21.64
C LYS A 286 0.97 13.50 20.41
N SER A 287 1.59 13.62 19.25
CA SER A 287 0.91 13.46 17.97
C SER A 287 0.62 11.99 17.72
N VAL A 288 -0.60 11.68 17.32
CA VAL A 288 -1.05 10.35 16.91
C VAL A 288 -1.54 10.42 15.48
N THR A 289 -0.96 9.60 14.63
CA THR A 289 -1.33 9.51 13.22
C THR A 289 -2.09 8.22 12.96
N ILE A 290 -3.21 8.33 12.25
CA ILE A 290 -3.95 7.24 11.63
C ILE A 290 -3.57 7.28 10.16
N SER A 291 -2.90 6.24 9.68
CA SER A 291 -2.44 6.20 8.29
C SER A 291 -3.61 5.97 7.32
N ALA A 292 -3.41 6.31 6.06
CA ALA A 292 -4.34 5.89 5.02
C ALA A 292 -4.42 4.36 4.98
N GLU A 293 -5.63 3.82 4.79
CA GLU A 293 -5.97 2.39 4.79
C GLU A 293 -5.88 1.70 6.17
N ASP A 294 -5.56 2.42 7.26
CA ASP A 294 -5.67 1.85 8.60
C ASP A 294 -7.14 1.49 8.90
N ARG A 295 -7.34 0.30 9.43
CA ARG A 295 -8.65 -0.17 9.88
C ARG A 295 -9.07 0.58 11.15
N VAL A 296 -10.33 0.98 11.16
CA VAL A 296 -10.97 1.71 12.24
C VAL A 296 -12.29 1.03 12.58
N LYS A 297 -12.46 0.60 13.82
CA LYS A 297 -13.75 0.13 14.31
C LYS A 297 -14.46 1.24 15.05
N LEU A 298 -15.71 1.47 14.71
CA LEU A 298 -16.54 2.49 15.33
C LEU A 298 -17.16 1.95 16.62
N LEU A 299 -16.83 2.55 17.75
CA LEU A 299 -17.25 2.08 19.09
C LEU A 299 -18.48 2.83 19.60
N ASP A 300 -18.57 4.13 19.32
CA ASP A 300 -19.62 5.00 19.83
C ASP A 300 -19.76 6.25 18.94
N ILE A 301 -20.95 6.82 18.88
CA ILE A 301 -21.28 8.02 18.09
C ILE A 301 -22.18 8.93 18.93
N SER A 302 -21.80 10.20 19.01
CA SER A 302 -22.63 11.23 19.65
C SER A 302 -23.82 11.64 18.77
N LYS A 303 -24.64 12.52 19.30
CA LYS A 303 -25.62 13.22 18.47
C LYS A 303 -24.94 14.11 17.45
N GLU A 304 -25.58 14.27 16.30
CA GLU A 304 -25.14 15.19 15.26
C GLU A 304 -25.16 16.64 15.77
N ILE A 305 -24.10 17.38 15.46
CA ILE A 305 -23.95 18.78 15.76
C ILE A 305 -23.54 19.56 14.51
N GLN A 306 -23.94 20.81 14.43
CA GLN A 306 -23.45 21.73 13.39
C GLN A 306 -22.22 22.45 13.87
N GLN A 307 -21.14 22.32 13.13
CA GLN A 307 -19.90 23.04 13.41
C GLN A 307 -19.71 24.16 12.41
N GLU A 308 -19.47 25.36 12.91
CA GLU A 308 -19.20 26.53 12.09
C GLU A 308 -17.80 26.46 11.50
N ILE A 309 -17.72 26.47 10.17
CA ILE A 309 -16.46 26.38 9.42
C ILE A 309 -15.99 27.75 8.97
N ASP A 310 -16.93 28.62 8.61
CA ASP A 310 -16.64 29.95 8.09
C ASP A 310 -17.68 30.94 8.63
N PRO A 311 -17.37 31.63 9.74
CA PRO A 311 -18.27 32.61 10.35
C PRO A 311 -18.64 33.77 9.43
N GLU A 312 -17.68 34.20 8.59
CA GLU A 312 -17.91 35.35 7.68
C GLU A 312 -18.94 35.05 6.60
N ASN A 313 -19.04 33.78 6.17
CA ASN A 313 -19.94 33.32 5.11
C ASN A 313 -21.07 32.43 5.64
N ASN A 314 -21.26 32.30 6.96
CA ASN A 314 -22.27 31.44 7.60
C ASN A 314 -22.24 29.99 7.06
N VAL A 315 -21.03 29.41 6.92
CA VAL A 315 -20.85 28.04 6.44
C VAL A 315 -20.74 27.08 7.60
N PHE A 316 -21.59 26.06 7.61
CA PHE A 316 -21.64 25.03 8.64
C PHE A 316 -21.39 23.65 8.04
N LEU A 317 -20.89 22.73 8.85
CA LEU A 317 -20.71 21.32 8.55
C LEU A 317 -21.38 20.47 9.62
N ASP A 318 -22.23 19.54 9.20
CA ASP A 318 -22.85 18.58 10.10
C ASP A 318 -21.83 17.47 10.43
N VAL A 319 -21.57 17.27 11.74
CA VAL A 319 -20.56 16.34 12.23
C VAL A 319 -21.07 15.56 13.43
N VAL A 320 -20.49 14.40 13.67
CA VAL A 320 -20.62 13.63 14.92
C VAL A 320 -19.26 13.46 15.56
N GLU A 321 -19.21 13.52 16.88
CA GLU A 321 -18.05 13.04 17.62
C GLU A 321 -18.16 11.52 17.72
N ALA A 322 -17.12 10.83 17.30
CA ALA A 322 -17.07 9.38 17.31
C ALA A 322 -15.92 8.88 18.19
N LYS A 323 -16.18 7.80 18.93
CA LYS A 323 -15.16 7.01 19.59
C LYS A 323 -14.76 5.87 18.68
N ILE A 324 -13.50 5.81 18.31
CA ILE A 324 -12.96 4.81 17.38
C ILE A 324 -11.88 3.97 18.05
N GLN A 325 -11.75 2.73 17.56
CA GLN A 325 -10.65 1.81 17.88
C GLN A 325 -9.76 1.65 16.66
N THR A 326 -8.48 1.97 16.80
CA THR A 326 -7.45 1.63 15.82
C THR A 326 -6.40 0.79 16.52
N TYR A 327 -5.97 -0.35 15.96
CA TYR A 327 -5.01 -1.24 16.62
C TYR A 327 -5.22 -1.34 18.15
N ASN A 328 -4.32 -0.80 18.95
CA ASN A 328 -4.36 -0.84 20.42
C ASN A 328 -4.80 0.49 21.07
N ARG A 329 -5.40 1.41 20.30
CA ARG A 329 -5.73 2.75 20.80
C ARG A 329 -7.18 3.10 20.52
N GLN A 330 -7.79 3.79 21.50
CA GLN A 330 -9.09 4.41 21.34
C GLN A 330 -8.91 5.93 21.26
N LEU A 331 -9.60 6.52 20.28
CA LEU A 331 -9.53 7.96 19.99
C LEU A 331 -10.94 8.54 19.89
N ARG A 332 -11.07 9.84 20.18
CA ARG A 332 -12.25 10.62 19.82
C ARG A 332 -11.91 11.49 18.62
N VAL A 333 -12.76 11.48 17.62
CA VAL A 333 -12.57 12.17 16.34
C VAL A 333 -13.88 12.77 15.87
N LEU A 334 -13.80 13.78 15.01
CA LEU A 334 -14.95 14.36 14.34
C LEU A 334 -15.14 13.73 12.95
N LEU A 335 -16.34 13.29 12.67
CA LEU A 335 -16.72 12.67 11.40
C LEU A 335 -17.80 13.50 10.71
N PRO A 336 -17.59 13.94 9.45
CA PRO A 336 -18.64 14.61 8.68
C PRO A 336 -19.76 13.63 8.34
N THR A 337 -21.01 13.96 8.67
CA THR A 337 -22.16 13.11 8.39
C THR A 337 -22.60 13.22 6.93
N ASN A 338 -22.54 14.42 6.35
CA ASN A 338 -22.80 14.65 4.94
C ASN A 338 -21.49 14.69 4.13
N LYS A 339 -21.03 13.52 3.68
CA LYS A 339 -19.79 13.38 2.91
C LYS A 339 -19.80 14.17 1.58
N ILE A 340 -20.97 14.33 0.96
CA ILE A 340 -21.10 15.09 -0.29
C ILE A 340 -20.87 16.56 -0.01
N HIS A 341 -21.52 17.10 1.03
CA HIS A 341 -21.34 18.51 1.44
C HIS A 341 -19.89 18.77 1.85
N TYR A 342 -19.30 17.91 2.67
CA TYR A 342 -17.90 18.00 3.07
C TYR A 342 -16.94 18.08 1.88
N LYS A 343 -17.10 17.20 0.88
CA LYS A 343 -16.30 17.23 -0.35
C LYS A 343 -16.53 18.49 -1.18
N LYS A 344 -17.76 18.98 -1.23
CA LYS A 344 -18.08 20.27 -1.90
C LYS A 344 -17.37 21.43 -1.23
N LEU A 345 -17.34 21.49 0.10
CA LEU A 345 -16.63 22.54 0.85
C LEU A 345 -15.12 22.49 0.61
N ILE A 346 -14.51 21.31 0.67
CA ILE A 346 -13.09 21.13 0.35
C ILE A 346 -12.78 21.67 -1.06
N ASN A 347 -13.58 21.29 -2.07
CA ASN A 347 -13.37 21.73 -3.44
C ASN A 347 -13.64 23.25 -3.60
N TYR A 348 -14.62 23.79 -2.89
CA TYR A 348 -14.92 25.21 -2.90
C TYR A 348 -13.71 26.02 -2.41
N TYR A 349 -13.18 25.74 -1.21
CA TYR A 349 -12.03 26.48 -0.68
C TYR A 349 -10.75 26.23 -1.49
N LYS A 350 -10.57 25.05 -2.06
CA LYS A 350 -9.49 24.77 -3.02
C LYS A 350 -9.57 25.69 -4.24
N ASN A 351 -10.76 25.86 -4.81
CA ASN A 351 -10.96 26.70 -6.00
C ASN A 351 -10.79 28.19 -5.69
N GLN A 352 -11.18 28.62 -4.49
CA GLN A 352 -10.96 29.97 -3.98
C GLN A 352 -9.50 30.23 -3.56
N LYS A 353 -8.66 29.19 -3.54
CA LYS A 353 -7.29 29.23 -2.99
C LYS A 353 -7.23 29.65 -1.51
N ASP A 354 -8.32 29.45 -0.77
CA ASP A 354 -8.34 29.61 0.68
C ASP A 354 -7.75 28.36 1.33
N TRP A 355 -6.42 28.31 1.34
CA TRP A 355 -5.68 27.14 1.81
C TRP A 355 -5.82 26.93 3.31
N VAL A 356 -6.09 27.97 4.09
CA VAL A 356 -6.30 27.86 5.53
C VAL A 356 -7.56 27.05 5.81
N LYS A 357 -8.69 27.41 5.23
CA LYS A 357 -9.95 26.66 5.39
C LYS A 357 -9.89 25.28 4.73
N TYR A 358 -9.24 25.19 3.56
CA TYR A 358 -9.02 23.92 2.86
C TYR A 358 -8.27 22.89 3.74
N PHE A 359 -7.13 23.26 4.31
CA PHE A 359 -6.37 22.35 5.17
C PHE A 359 -7.03 22.15 6.52
N SER A 360 -7.70 23.16 7.09
CA SER A 360 -8.49 22.99 8.31
C SER A 360 -9.55 21.91 8.14
N LEU A 361 -10.29 21.92 7.04
CA LEU A 361 -11.25 20.86 6.74
C LEU A 361 -10.58 19.48 6.61
N LYS A 362 -9.46 19.38 5.94
CA LYS A 362 -8.76 18.12 5.76
C LYS A 362 -8.14 17.55 7.05
N ASN A 363 -7.68 18.42 7.95
CA ASN A 363 -6.87 18.01 9.10
C ASN A 363 -7.70 17.87 10.39
N ASN A 364 -8.89 18.46 10.47
CA ASN A 364 -9.72 18.40 11.66
C ASN A 364 -10.79 17.30 11.60
N TYR A 365 -11.08 16.78 10.41
CA TYR A 365 -12.12 15.77 10.22
C TYR A 365 -11.54 14.49 9.62
N LEU A 366 -11.87 13.35 10.24
CA LEU A 366 -11.42 12.04 9.76
C LEU A 366 -12.34 11.60 8.60
N ASP A 367 -11.73 11.27 7.47
CA ASP A 367 -12.46 10.78 6.28
C ASP A 367 -12.46 9.23 6.29
N LEU A 368 -13.52 8.66 6.85
CA LEU A 368 -13.74 7.21 6.90
C LEU A 368 -14.60 6.72 5.74
N ARG A 369 -14.26 5.55 5.22
CA ARG A 369 -15.06 4.81 4.23
C ARG A 369 -15.23 3.36 4.66
N PRO A 370 -16.30 2.66 4.20
CA PRO A 370 -16.42 1.22 4.38
C PRO A 370 -15.21 0.49 3.78
N GLU A 371 -14.85 -0.64 4.38
CA GLU A 371 -13.69 -1.41 3.94
C GLU A 371 -13.99 -2.43 2.84
N ASP A 372 -15.27 -2.68 2.53
CA ASP A 372 -15.72 -3.78 1.66
C ASP A 372 -15.22 -3.67 0.23
N ALA A 373 -15.10 -2.44 -0.29
CA ALA A 373 -14.52 -2.17 -1.60
C ALA A 373 -13.36 -1.18 -1.51
N SER A 374 -12.36 -1.35 -2.37
CA SER A 374 -11.22 -0.44 -2.48
C SER A 374 -10.73 -0.33 -3.92
N THR A 375 -9.96 0.73 -4.23
CA THR A 375 -9.26 0.77 -5.50
C THR A 375 -8.10 -0.22 -5.52
N ILE A 376 -7.70 -0.67 -6.71
CA ILE A 376 -6.54 -1.56 -6.89
C ILE A 376 -5.28 -0.92 -6.27
N HIS A 377 -5.10 0.40 -6.43
CA HIS A 377 -3.97 1.14 -5.84
C HIS A 377 -3.94 1.03 -4.31
N LYS A 378 -5.09 1.16 -3.67
CA LYS A 378 -5.22 1.09 -2.21
C LYS A 378 -5.18 -0.33 -1.65
N ALA A 379 -5.48 -1.33 -2.48
CA ALA A 379 -5.36 -2.75 -2.14
C ALA A 379 -3.91 -3.26 -2.20
N GLN A 380 -2.99 -2.50 -2.79
CA GLN A 380 -1.57 -2.88 -2.86
C GLN A 380 -1.00 -3.10 -1.45
N GLY A 381 -0.16 -4.13 -1.27
CA GLY A 381 0.35 -4.54 0.04
C GLY A 381 -0.64 -5.29 0.93
N SER A 382 -1.93 -5.43 0.52
CA SER A 382 -2.94 -6.20 1.24
C SER A 382 -3.17 -7.56 0.59
N THR A 383 -3.68 -8.54 1.37
CA THR A 383 -4.04 -9.87 0.87
C THR A 383 -5.38 -10.29 1.45
N PHE A 384 -6.24 -10.86 0.63
CA PHE A 384 -7.59 -11.30 0.98
C PHE A 384 -7.80 -12.76 0.59
N ASP A 385 -8.69 -13.44 1.27
CA ASP A 385 -9.00 -14.85 0.93
C ASP A 385 -9.74 -14.94 -0.40
N THR A 386 -10.72 -14.06 -0.62
CA THR A 386 -11.44 -13.93 -1.89
C THR A 386 -11.43 -12.49 -2.37
N VAL A 387 -11.08 -12.31 -3.64
CA VAL A 387 -11.06 -10.99 -4.31
C VAL A 387 -12.08 -10.97 -5.43
N PHE A 388 -12.92 -9.96 -5.42
CA PHE A 388 -13.88 -9.67 -6.48
C PHE A 388 -13.32 -8.55 -7.37
N ILE A 389 -13.22 -8.75 -8.69
CA ILE A 389 -12.60 -7.81 -9.60
C ILE A 389 -13.61 -7.34 -10.64
N ASP A 390 -13.88 -6.03 -10.67
CA ASP A 390 -14.71 -5.39 -11.70
C ASP A 390 -13.89 -5.13 -12.96
N LEU A 391 -14.01 -6.02 -13.93
CA LEU A 391 -13.29 -5.95 -15.21
C LEU A 391 -13.78 -4.79 -16.10
N SER A 392 -15.07 -4.44 -16.03
CA SER A 392 -15.62 -3.32 -16.80
C SER A 392 -15.04 -1.99 -16.37
N ASP A 393 -14.96 -1.76 -15.05
CA ASP A 393 -14.36 -0.54 -14.50
C ASP A 393 -12.86 -0.49 -14.79
N LEU A 394 -12.14 -1.61 -14.64
CA LEU A 394 -10.72 -1.73 -14.98
C LEU A 394 -10.46 -1.45 -16.46
N SER A 395 -11.32 -1.95 -17.36
CA SER A 395 -11.25 -1.70 -18.80
C SER A 395 -11.48 -0.24 -19.19
N SER A 396 -11.96 0.61 -18.28
CA SER A 396 -12.10 2.06 -18.51
C SER A 396 -10.75 2.78 -18.57
N CYS A 397 -9.70 2.19 -18.01
CA CYS A 397 -8.34 2.68 -18.16
C CYS A 397 -7.89 2.57 -19.62
N ARG A 398 -7.32 3.67 -20.14
CA ARG A 398 -6.92 3.78 -21.55
C ARG A 398 -5.44 3.47 -21.82
N GLN A 399 -4.64 3.37 -20.77
CA GLN A 399 -3.20 3.15 -20.86
C GLN A 399 -2.90 1.65 -20.73
N PRO A 400 -2.45 0.95 -21.79
CA PRO A 400 -2.23 -0.50 -21.74
C PRO A 400 -1.25 -0.92 -20.64
N ASP A 401 -0.13 -0.24 -20.48
CA ASP A 401 0.87 -0.55 -19.43
C ASP A 401 0.27 -0.45 -18.03
N MET A 402 -0.59 0.55 -17.79
CA MET A 402 -1.31 0.68 -16.53
C MET A 402 -2.32 -0.46 -16.35
N VAL A 403 -3.06 -0.84 -17.40
CA VAL A 403 -4.02 -1.97 -17.34
C VAL A 403 -3.30 -3.27 -17.01
N ALA A 404 -2.14 -3.55 -17.61
CA ALA A 404 -1.33 -4.72 -17.31
C ALA A 404 -0.96 -4.77 -15.80
N ARG A 405 -0.46 -3.66 -15.26
CA ARG A 405 -0.10 -3.55 -13.84
C ARG A 405 -1.32 -3.64 -12.92
N LEU A 406 -2.45 -3.02 -13.30
CA LEU A 406 -3.69 -3.10 -12.54
C LEU A 406 -4.21 -4.53 -12.46
N LEU A 407 -4.23 -5.26 -13.57
CA LEU A 407 -4.59 -6.68 -13.61
C LEU A 407 -3.65 -7.49 -12.70
N TYR A 408 -2.34 -7.35 -12.90
CA TYR A 408 -1.35 -8.06 -12.09
C TYR A 408 -1.54 -7.81 -10.59
N VAL A 409 -1.64 -6.55 -10.18
CA VAL A 409 -1.83 -6.21 -8.76
C VAL A 409 -3.16 -6.75 -8.23
N ALA A 410 -4.27 -6.58 -8.96
CA ALA A 410 -5.58 -7.06 -8.51
C ALA A 410 -5.59 -8.58 -8.28
N PHE A 411 -5.04 -9.35 -9.20
CA PHE A 411 -5.00 -10.81 -9.11
C PHE A 411 -4.08 -11.31 -7.99
N THR A 412 -2.95 -10.63 -7.77
CA THR A 412 -2.01 -10.98 -6.69
C THR A 412 -2.54 -10.68 -5.27
N ARG A 413 -3.72 -10.04 -5.13
CA ARG A 413 -4.36 -9.80 -3.83
C ARG A 413 -5.09 -11.02 -3.29
N ALA A 414 -5.46 -11.98 -4.15
CA ALA A 414 -6.19 -13.17 -3.73
C ALA A 414 -5.26 -14.24 -3.15
N ARG A 415 -5.69 -14.84 -2.04
CA ARG A 415 -5.02 -16.00 -1.45
C ARG A 415 -5.62 -17.31 -1.96
N ASN A 416 -6.94 -17.38 -2.06
CA ASN A 416 -7.66 -18.62 -2.35
C ASN A 416 -8.51 -18.54 -3.62
N ARG A 417 -9.24 -17.45 -3.84
CA ARG A 417 -10.23 -17.35 -4.92
C ARG A 417 -10.31 -15.95 -5.52
N ILE A 418 -10.50 -15.90 -6.83
CA ILE A 418 -10.82 -14.69 -7.58
C ILE A 418 -12.21 -14.85 -8.18
N VAL A 419 -13.03 -13.83 -8.05
CA VAL A 419 -14.34 -13.71 -8.68
C VAL A 419 -14.28 -12.55 -9.66
N LEU A 420 -14.40 -12.86 -10.94
CA LEU A 420 -14.38 -11.91 -12.05
C LEU A 420 -15.80 -11.62 -12.50
N TYR A 421 -16.06 -10.37 -12.82
CA TYR A 421 -17.31 -10.01 -13.45
C TYR A 421 -17.15 -8.79 -14.36
N GLY A 422 -18.14 -8.61 -15.26
CA GLY A 422 -18.09 -7.54 -16.23
C GLY A 422 -17.18 -7.84 -17.42
N ASN A 423 -16.98 -6.88 -18.32
CA ASN A 423 -16.31 -7.09 -19.58
C ASN A 423 -14.86 -6.55 -19.59
N LEU A 424 -13.91 -7.45 -19.79
CA LEU A 424 -12.52 -7.07 -20.14
C LEU A 424 -12.43 -6.94 -21.67
N LYS A 425 -12.02 -5.75 -22.13
CA LYS A 425 -11.87 -5.52 -23.59
C LYS A 425 -10.91 -6.51 -24.21
N GLU A 426 -11.20 -6.99 -25.44
CA GLU A 426 -10.37 -7.94 -26.19
C GLU A 426 -8.92 -7.48 -26.34
N LYS A 427 -8.69 -6.17 -26.58
CA LYS A 427 -7.34 -5.61 -26.65
C LYS A 427 -6.53 -5.77 -25.34
N TYR A 428 -7.18 -6.12 -24.23
CA TYR A 428 -6.57 -6.42 -22.94
C TYR A 428 -6.66 -7.92 -22.61
N GLY A 429 -6.82 -8.77 -23.62
CA GLY A 429 -6.85 -10.20 -23.54
C GLY A 429 -8.28 -10.79 -23.51
N GLY A 430 -9.24 -10.11 -22.95
CA GLY A 430 -10.60 -10.65 -22.79
C GLY A 430 -10.66 -11.82 -21.82
N ILE A 431 -11.82 -12.51 -21.82
CA ILE A 431 -12.04 -13.78 -21.09
C ILE A 431 -12.04 -14.90 -22.15
N GLY A 432 -11.20 -15.92 -21.93
CA GLY A 432 -11.02 -17.06 -22.82
C GLY A 432 -11.90 -18.27 -22.48
#